data_996d09b1c2f0bc1050dad1e221e60fd6
#
_entry.id   996d09b1c2f0bc1050dad1e221e60fd6
#
_cell.length_a   1.000
_cell.length_b   1.000
_cell.length_c   1.000
_cell.angle_alpha   90.00
_cell.angle_beta   90.00
_cell.angle_gamma   90.00
#
_symmetry.space_group_name_H-M   'P 1'
#
loop_
_entity.id
_entity.type
_entity.pdbx_description
1 polymer ?
#
loop_
_entity_poly.entity_id
_entity_poly.type
_entity_poly.pdbx_seq_one_letter_code
_entity_poly.pdbx_strand_id
1 'polypeptide(L)'
;MTQETPVPVVLDTNVVLSLWMFEDPSLARLRQAVESGALRPFTREDCLGELARVLAYSQFKQPEERQLAIASAYRARCTLIDAPPEGACELPHCLDRDDQKFLEVARDSGAQALLSRDKLVLKLGRRPVIAARYAILTPERLQALLG
;
A
#
# COMPACT_ATOMS: atom_id res chain seq x y z
N MET A 1 17.79 7.03 23.84
CA MET A 1 17.38 7.02 22.44
C MET A 1 16.02 6.35 22.33
N THR A 2 15.03 7.11 21.94
CA THR A 2 13.68 6.59 21.77
C THR A 2 13.58 5.91 20.43
N GLN A 3 13.24 4.61 20.45
CA GLN A 3 12.88 3.92 19.23
C GLN A 3 11.44 4.24 18.92
N GLU A 4 11.22 4.90 17.81
CA GLU A 4 9.85 5.14 17.37
C GLU A 4 9.25 3.85 16.87
N THR A 5 7.99 3.62 17.26
CA THR A 5 7.22 2.48 16.75
C THR A 5 6.97 2.68 15.26
N PRO A 6 7.27 1.68 14.41
CA PRO A 6 6.95 1.79 12.98
C PRO A 6 5.46 2.09 12.76
N VAL A 7 5.18 2.96 11.80
CA VAL A 7 3.83 3.33 11.45
C VAL A 7 3.28 2.33 10.43
N PRO A 8 2.20 1.60 10.73
CA PRO A 8 1.64 0.65 9.79
C PRO A 8 0.86 1.35 8.69
N VAL A 9 1.15 0.99 7.46
CA VAL A 9 0.51 1.56 6.26
C VAL A 9 0.19 0.45 5.27
N VAL A 10 -0.69 0.75 4.33
CA VAL A 10 -0.97 -0.12 3.19
C VAL A 10 -0.75 0.68 1.91
N LEU A 11 -0.05 0.09 0.95
CA LEU A 11 0.22 0.71 -0.35
C LEU A 11 -0.55 -0.03 -1.43
N ASP A 12 -1.35 0.68 -2.22
CA ASP A 12 -1.94 0.04 -3.38
C ASP A 12 -0.86 -0.21 -4.44
N THR A 13 -1.19 -1.01 -5.45
CA THR A 13 -0.22 -1.44 -6.44
C THR A 13 0.47 -0.27 -7.15
N ASN A 14 -0.29 0.75 -7.53
CA ASN A 14 0.29 1.89 -8.26
C ASN A 14 1.28 2.69 -7.42
N VAL A 15 1.06 2.76 -6.11
CA VAL A 15 2.02 3.41 -5.20
C VAL A 15 3.30 2.59 -5.12
N VAL A 16 3.20 1.27 -5.04
CA VAL A 16 4.38 0.39 -5.06
C VAL A 16 5.18 0.61 -6.34
N LEU A 17 4.50 0.69 -7.49
CA LEU A 17 5.16 0.93 -8.77
C LEU A 17 5.89 2.28 -8.77
N SER A 18 5.26 3.32 -8.23
CA SER A 18 5.89 4.64 -8.14
C SER A 18 7.20 4.61 -7.37
N LEU A 19 7.26 3.83 -6.30
CA LEU A 19 8.41 3.79 -5.42
C LEU A 19 9.52 2.84 -5.91
N TRP A 20 9.16 1.66 -6.43
CA TRP A 20 10.15 0.62 -6.73
C TRP A 20 10.38 0.37 -8.22
N MET A 21 9.41 0.65 -9.07
CA MET A 21 9.60 0.47 -10.51
C MET A 21 10.00 1.79 -11.18
N PHE A 22 9.19 2.84 -10.99
CA PHE A 22 9.47 4.15 -11.58
C PHE A 22 10.56 4.90 -10.81
N GLU A 23 10.77 4.53 -9.55
CA GLU A 23 11.75 5.19 -8.67
C GLU A 23 11.56 6.71 -8.69
N ASP A 24 10.32 7.15 -8.52
CA ASP A 24 9.93 8.55 -8.61
C ASP A 24 10.77 9.39 -7.63
N PRO A 25 11.63 10.28 -8.11
CA PRO A 25 12.49 11.07 -7.22
C PRO A 25 11.71 12.01 -6.32
N SER A 26 10.50 12.41 -6.69
CA SER A 26 9.66 13.26 -5.84
C SER A 26 9.14 12.51 -4.61
N LEU A 27 9.22 11.18 -4.59
CA LEU A 27 8.78 10.33 -3.49
C LEU A 27 9.95 9.63 -2.80
N ALA A 28 11.17 10.12 -2.99
CA ALA A 28 12.37 9.50 -2.41
C ALA A 28 12.32 9.40 -0.89
N ARG A 29 11.75 10.40 -0.22
CA ARG A 29 11.64 10.40 1.25
C ARG A 29 10.64 9.37 1.73
N LEU A 30 9.55 9.17 1.00
CA LEU A 30 8.57 8.14 1.31
C LEU A 30 9.20 6.75 1.18
N ARG A 31 9.92 6.51 0.08
CA ARG A 31 10.64 5.25 -0.11
C ARG A 31 11.65 5.02 1.01
N GLN A 32 12.42 6.03 1.35
CA GLN A 32 13.39 5.93 2.42
C GLN A 32 12.74 5.59 3.76
N ALA A 33 11.57 6.17 4.05
CA ALA A 33 10.84 5.87 5.28
C ALA A 33 10.42 4.39 5.35
N VAL A 34 10.05 3.79 4.22
CA VAL A 34 9.75 2.35 4.16
C VAL A 34 11.04 1.54 4.34
N GLU A 35 12.11 1.91 3.65
CA GLU A 35 13.37 1.17 3.71
C GLU A 35 14.02 1.23 5.08
N SER A 36 13.86 2.35 5.79
CA SER A 36 14.41 2.52 7.15
C SER A 36 13.57 1.82 8.22
N GLY A 37 12.34 1.41 7.88
CA GLY A 37 11.42 0.82 8.84
C GLY A 37 10.56 1.81 9.59
N ALA A 38 10.68 3.11 9.32
CA ALA A 38 9.81 4.13 9.92
C ALA A 38 8.36 3.92 9.52
N LEU A 39 8.13 3.51 8.27
CA LEU A 39 6.83 3.04 7.78
C LEU A 39 6.92 1.54 7.55
N ARG A 40 5.93 0.81 8.06
CA ARG A 40 5.86 -0.64 7.84
C ARG A 40 4.66 -0.97 6.97
N PRO A 41 4.89 -1.36 5.70
CA PRO A 41 3.78 -1.78 4.85
C PRO A 41 3.22 -3.13 5.30
N PHE A 42 1.91 -3.24 5.28
CA PHE A 42 1.20 -4.50 5.45
C PHE A 42 0.57 -4.88 4.12
N THR A 43 0.56 -6.16 3.82
CA THR A 43 0.02 -6.67 2.57
C THR A 43 -0.53 -8.08 2.78
N ARG A 44 -1.05 -8.63 1.70
CA ARG A 44 -1.64 -9.97 1.67
C ARG A 44 -1.22 -10.64 0.37
N GLU A 45 -1.27 -11.96 0.30
CA GLU A 45 -0.81 -12.68 -0.88
C GLU A 45 -1.55 -12.27 -2.16
N ASP A 46 -2.85 -11.97 -2.06
CA ASP A 46 -3.61 -11.52 -3.23
C ASP A 46 -3.17 -10.14 -3.72
N CYS A 47 -2.76 -9.27 -2.82
CA CYS A 47 -2.19 -7.95 -3.17
C CYS A 47 -0.84 -8.12 -3.87
N LEU A 48 0.01 -8.99 -3.35
CA LEU A 48 1.30 -9.29 -3.97
C LEU A 48 1.13 -9.97 -5.33
N GLY A 49 0.11 -10.82 -5.48
CA GLY A 49 -0.23 -11.44 -6.76
C GLY A 49 -0.64 -10.41 -7.81
N GLU A 50 -1.39 -9.40 -7.43
CA GLU A 50 -1.72 -8.29 -8.33
C GLU A 50 -0.46 -7.53 -8.74
N LEU A 51 0.43 -7.25 -7.80
CA LEU A 51 1.69 -6.56 -8.10
C LEU A 51 2.49 -7.34 -9.16
N ALA A 52 2.60 -8.66 -8.98
CA ALA A 52 3.31 -9.51 -9.94
C ALA A 52 2.68 -9.44 -11.33
N ARG A 53 1.35 -9.48 -11.42
CA ARG A 53 0.64 -9.39 -12.69
C ARG A 53 0.86 -8.04 -13.37
N VAL A 54 0.78 -6.96 -12.60
CA VAL A 54 0.93 -5.61 -13.14
C VAL A 54 2.37 -5.36 -13.60
N LEU A 55 3.36 -5.84 -12.84
CA LEU A 55 4.78 -5.74 -13.24
C LEU A 55 5.04 -6.41 -14.58
N ALA A 56 4.27 -7.44 -14.92
CA ALA A 56 4.42 -8.18 -16.17
C ALA A 56 3.69 -7.52 -17.36
N TYR A 57 2.99 -6.41 -17.15
CA TYR A 57 2.30 -5.72 -18.24
C TYR A 57 3.32 -5.27 -19.28
N SER A 58 3.05 -5.57 -20.56
CA SER A 58 3.96 -5.27 -21.65
C SER A 58 4.29 -3.78 -21.80
N GLN A 59 3.34 -2.92 -21.41
CA GLN A 59 3.52 -1.47 -21.48
C GLN A 59 4.66 -0.97 -20.59
N PHE A 60 4.98 -1.69 -19.52
CA PHE A 60 6.08 -1.30 -18.62
C PHE A 60 7.44 -1.80 -19.08
N LYS A 61 7.48 -2.72 -20.04
CA LYS A 61 8.73 -3.22 -20.65
C LYS A 61 9.78 -3.65 -19.65
N GLN A 62 9.34 -4.29 -18.54
CA GLN A 62 10.25 -4.75 -17.51
C GLN A 62 10.71 -6.18 -17.83
N PRO A 63 12.03 -6.45 -17.87
CA PRO A 63 12.51 -7.83 -17.97
C PRO A 63 12.06 -8.65 -16.79
N GLU A 64 11.91 -9.96 -16.96
CA GLU A 64 11.46 -10.85 -15.91
C GLU A 64 12.31 -10.74 -14.64
N GLU A 65 13.64 -10.65 -14.79
CA GLU A 65 14.54 -10.47 -13.66
C GLU A 65 14.23 -9.21 -12.86
N ARG A 66 13.91 -8.12 -13.54
CA ARG A 66 13.55 -6.86 -12.91
C ARG A 66 12.21 -6.96 -12.19
N GLN A 67 11.24 -7.63 -12.81
CA GLN A 67 9.93 -7.86 -12.18
C GLN A 67 10.09 -8.62 -10.85
N LEU A 68 10.88 -9.68 -10.87
CA LEU A 68 11.14 -10.49 -9.67
C LEU A 68 11.88 -9.69 -8.60
N ALA A 69 12.85 -8.89 -9.01
CA ALA A 69 13.64 -8.07 -8.09
C ALA A 69 12.75 -7.03 -7.38
N ILE A 70 11.87 -6.37 -8.13
CA ILE A 70 10.94 -5.38 -7.55
C ILE A 70 9.97 -6.05 -6.57
N ALA A 71 9.35 -7.15 -7.00
CA ALA A 71 8.39 -7.87 -6.15
C ALA A 71 9.06 -8.37 -4.86
N SER A 72 10.27 -8.90 -4.96
CA SER A 72 11.02 -9.40 -3.79
C SER A 72 11.44 -8.28 -2.86
N ALA A 73 11.88 -7.15 -3.41
CA ALA A 73 12.29 -6.00 -2.60
C ALA A 73 11.13 -5.45 -1.79
N TYR A 74 9.95 -5.33 -2.40
CA TYR A 74 8.77 -4.88 -1.70
C TYR A 74 8.32 -5.89 -0.64
N ARG A 75 8.21 -7.16 -1.03
CA ARG A 75 7.82 -8.23 -0.10
C ARG A 75 8.70 -8.25 1.15
N ALA A 76 10.00 -8.03 0.98
CA ALA A 76 10.96 -8.04 2.08
C ALA A 76 10.70 -6.92 3.09
N ARG A 77 10.03 -5.83 2.66
CA ARG A 77 9.70 -4.71 3.53
C ARG A 77 8.33 -4.87 4.19
N CYS A 78 7.52 -5.82 3.72
CA CYS A 78 6.14 -5.97 4.15
C CYS A 78 5.99 -6.95 5.30
N THR A 79 4.95 -6.73 6.10
CA THR A 79 4.38 -7.76 6.97
C THR A 79 3.15 -8.32 6.28
N LEU A 80 3.09 -9.64 6.13
CA LEU A 80 1.95 -10.31 5.52
C LEU A 80 0.90 -10.62 6.55
N ILE A 81 -0.37 -10.44 6.17
CA ILE A 81 -1.50 -10.84 6.98
C ILE A 81 -2.32 -11.89 6.22
N ASP A 82 -3.18 -12.58 6.96
CA ASP A 82 -4.06 -13.61 6.41
C ASP A 82 -5.31 -13.02 5.77
N ALA A 83 -6.10 -13.87 5.14
CA ALA A 83 -7.41 -13.50 4.63
C ALA A 83 -8.30 -12.93 5.75
N PRO A 84 -9.36 -12.14 5.41
CA PRO A 84 -10.19 -11.52 6.43
C PRO A 84 -10.74 -12.57 7.42
N PRO A 85 -10.73 -12.25 8.73
CA PRO A 85 -11.31 -13.14 9.73
C PRO A 85 -12.83 -13.15 9.62
N GLU A 86 -13.46 -14.22 10.10
CA GLU A 86 -14.90 -14.28 10.24
C GLU A 86 -15.39 -13.14 11.14
N GLY A 87 -16.49 -12.50 10.75
CA GLY A 87 -17.04 -11.39 11.51
C GLY A 87 -16.32 -10.07 11.37
N ALA A 88 -15.39 -9.96 10.42
CA ALA A 88 -14.73 -8.70 10.13
C ALA A 88 -15.76 -7.62 9.78
N CYS A 89 -15.48 -6.39 10.18
CA CYS A 89 -16.35 -5.26 9.91
C CYS A 89 -16.55 -5.07 8.40
N GLU A 90 -17.80 -4.91 7.97
CA GLU A 90 -18.07 -4.62 6.57
C GLU A 90 -17.53 -3.25 6.18
N LEU A 91 -16.99 -3.18 4.97
CA LEU A 91 -16.43 -1.97 4.39
C LEU A 91 -17.25 -1.56 3.18
N PRO A 92 -17.26 -0.25 2.82
CA PRO A 92 -17.85 0.18 1.57
C PRO A 92 -17.23 -0.57 0.39
N HIS A 93 -18.04 -0.87 -0.61
CA HIS A 93 -17.52 -1.55 -1.79
C HIS A 93 -16.86 -0.55 -2.73
N CYS A 94 -15.66 -0.90 -3.19
CA CYS A 94 -15.00 -0.14 -4.24
C CYS A 94 -15.72 -0.33 -5.57
N LEU A 95 -15.71 0.69 -6.41
CA LEU A 95 -16.25 0.59 -7.75
C LEU A 95 -15.46 -0.47 -8.55
N ASP A 96 -14.14 -0.48 -8.41
CA ASP A 96 -13.29 -1.54 -8.93
C ASP A 96 -13.05 -2.58 -7.82
N ARG A 97 -13.48 -3.82 -8.06
CA ARG A 97 -13.34 -4.91 -7.10
C ARG A 97 -11.89 -5.22 -6.76
N ASP A 98 -10.97 -4.95 -7.67
CA ASP A 98 -9.55 -5.19 -7.44
C ASP A 98 -8.97 -4.30 -6.33
N ASP A 99 -9.63 -3.17 -6.03
CA ASP A 99 -9.20 -2.28 -4.97
C ASP A 99 -9.69 -2.69 -3.58
N GLN A 100 -10.72 -3.53 -3.52
CA GLN A 100 -11.35 -3.92 -2.25
C GLN A 100 -10.37 -4.57 -1.27
N LYS A 101 -9.47 -5.41 -1.78
CA LYS A 101 -8.49 -6.10 -0.93
C LYS A 101 -7.60 -5.14 -0.14
N PHE A 102 -7.29 -3.97 -0.71
CA PHE A 102 -6.47 -2.98 0.01
C PHE A 102 -7.22 -2.35 1.18
N LEU A 103 -8.51 -2.10 1.02
CA LEU A 103 -9.35 -1.64 2.14
C LEU A 103 -9.39 -2.68 3.25
N GLU A 104 -9.49 -3.95 2.90
CA GLU A 104 -9.53 -5.05 3.86
C GLU A 104 -8.21 -5.17 4.61
N VAL A 105 -7.09 -5.10 3.90
CA VAL A 105 -5.77 -5.17 4.54
C VAL A 105 -5.59 -4.02 5.52
N ALA A 106 -5.99 -2.80 5.14
CA ALA A 106 -5.88 -1.64 6.02
C ALA A 106 -6.73 -1.81 7.30
N ARG A 107 -7.94 -2.37 7.17
CA ARG A 107 -8.80 -2.67 8.32
C ARG A 107 -8.15 -3.72 9.23
N ASP A 108 -7.69 -4.83 8.65
CA ASP A 108 -7.25 -6.01 9.42
C ASP A 108 -5.86 -5.85 10.00
N SER A 109 -5.01 -5.01 9.40
CA SER A 109 -3.66 -4.75 9.90
C SER A 109 -3.59 -3.67 10.97
N GLY A 110 -4.68 -2.92 11.16
CA GLY A 110 -4.65 -1.75 12.02
C GLY A 110 -3.81 -0.61 11.43
N ALA A 111 -3.72 -0.53 10.09
CA ALA A 111 -2.95 0.51 9.44
C ALA A 111 -3.47 1.89 9.80
N GLN A 112 -2.56 2.86 9.85
CA GLN A 112 -2.94 4.25 10.05
C GLN A 112 -3.35 4.92 8.73
N ALA A 113 -2.84 4.43 7.60
CA ALA A 113 -3.18 4.99 6.30
C ALA A 113 -3.12 3.93 5.21
N LEU A 114 -4.01 4.07 4.25
CA LEU A 114 -3.95 3.42 2.95
C LEU A 114 -3.52 4.47 1.93
N LEU A 115 -2.47 4.19 1.18
CA LEU A 115 -1.97 5.11 0.17
C LEU A 115 -2.48 4.71 -1.20
N SER A 116 -3.11 5.64 -1.89
CA SER A 116 -3.67 5.42 -3.22
C SER A 116 -3.63 6.71 -4.03
N ARG A 117 -3.62 6.56 -5.35
CA ARG A 117 -3.81 7.70 -6.28
C ARG A 117 -5.17 7.66 -6.96
N ASP A 118 -5.94 6.61 -6.72
CA ASP A 118 -7.27 6.45 -7.31
C ASP A 118 -8.25 7.37 -6.60
N LYS A 119 -8.85 8.29 -7.35
CA LYS A 119 -9.76 9.30 -6.80
C LYS A 119 -10.99 8.69 -6.16
N LEU A 120 -11.49 7.58 -6.70
CA LEU A 120 -12.67 6.89 -6.14
C LEU A 120 -12.32 6.22 -4.82
N VAL A 121 -11.13 5.63 -4.71
CA VAL A 121 -10.65 5.06 -3.44
C VAL A 121 -10.44 6.17 -2.42
N LEU A 122 -9.81 7.27 -2.81
CA LEU A 122 -9.57 8.41 -1.91
C LEU A 122 -10.87 8.97 -1.33
N LYS A 123 -11.93 9.02 -2.12
CA LYS A 123 -13.25 9.49 -1.65
C LYS A 123 -13.81 8.60 -0.54
N LEU A 124 -13.53 7.31 -0.57
CA LEU A 124 -14.01 6.38 0.46
C LEU A 124 -13.47 6.72 1.84
N GLY A 125 -12.33 7.41 1.91
CA GLY A 125 -11.75 7.85 3.19
C GLY A 125 -12.64 8.78 3.99
N ARG A 126 -13.63 9.42 3.36
CA ARG A 126 -14.61 10.29 4.03
C ARG A 126 -15.75 9.51 4.68
N ARG A 127 -15.93 8.23 4.32
CA ARG A 127 -16.99 7.41 4.89
C ARG A 127 -16.69 7.15 6.38
N PRO A 128 -17.68 7.32 7.27
CA PRO A 128 -17.42 7.18 8.71
C PRO A 128 -16.79 5.84 9.11
N VAL A 129 -17.20 4.75 8.46
CA VAL A 129 -16.67 3.42 8.78
C VAL A 129 -15.17 3.32 8.44
N ILE A 130 -14.70 4.06 7.43
CA ILE A 130 -13.28 4.13 7.09
C ILE A 130 -12.58 5.14 8.00
N ALA A 131 -13.09 6.38 8.05
CA ALA A 131 -12.45 7.46 8.79
C ALA A 131 -12.23 7.13 10.28
N ALA A 132 -13.07 6.27 10.85
CA ALA A 132 -12.93 5.83 12.23
C ALA A 132 -11.74 4.87 12.42
N ARG A 133 -11.18 4.31 11.34
CA ARG A 133 -10.14 3.28 11.39
C ARG A 133 -8.81 3.76 10.82
N TYR A 134 -8.83 4.36 9.64
CA TYR A 134 -7.60 4.80 8.97
C TYR A 134 -7.92 5.92 7.98
N ALA A 135 -6.87 6.63 7.57
CA ALA A 135 -6.98 7.64 6.52
C ALA A 135 -6.65 7.01 5.16
N ILE A 136 -7.26 7.51 4.10
CA ILE A 136 -6.83 7.19 2.73
C ILE A 136 -6.18 8.45 2.17
N LEU A 137 -4.89 8.35 1.84
CA LEU A 137 -4.06 9.49 1.46
C LEU A 137 -3.33 9.20 0.16
N THR A 138 -2.98 10.27 -0.55
CA THR A 138 -2.02 10.15 -1.65
C THR A 138 -0.62 9.93 -1.06
N PRO A 139 0.30 9.30 -1.83
CA PRO A 139 1.69 9.16 -1.36
C PRO A 139 2.33 10.51 -1.10
N GLU A 140 2.04 11.53 -1.92
CA GLU A 140 2.54 12.89 -1.72
C GLU A 140 2.08 13.47 -0.39
N ARG A 141 0.82 13.24 -0.02
CA ARG A 141 0.28 13.74 1.24
C ARG A 141 0.96 13.11 2.44
N LEU A 142 1.14 11.80 2.42
CA LEU A 142 1.82 11.13 3.52
C LEU A 142 3.27 11.61 3.62
N GLN A 143 3.97 11.72 2.49
CA GLN A 143 5.35 12.20 2.48
C GLN A 143 5.46 13.59 3.12
N ALA A 144 4.53 14.47 2.81
CA ALA A 144 4.49 15.82 3.41
C ALA A 144 4.33 15.76 4.93
N LEU A 145 3.61 14.77 5.45
CA LEU A 145 3.42 14.58 6.89
C LEU A 145 4.66 14.01 7.59
N LEU A 146 5.58 13.43 6.85
CA LEU A 146 6.83 12.89 7.44
C LEU A 146 7.83 14.00 7.80
N GLY A 147 7.55 15.19 7.35
CA GLY A 147 8.36 16.37 7.66
C GLY A 147 9.57 16.51 6.82
#